data_d19790026dbc9354c3922eae1731c2b8
#
_entry.id   d19790026dbc9354c3922eae1731c2b8
#
_cell.length_a   1.000
_cell.length_b   1.000
_cell.length_c   1.000
_cell.angle_alpha   90.00
_cell.angle_beta   90.00
_cell.angle_gamma   90.00
#
_symmetry.space_group_name_H-M   'P 1'
#
loop_
_entity.id
_entity.type
_entity.pdbx_description
1 polymer ?
#
loop_
_entity_poly.entity_id
_entity_poly.type
_entity_poly.pdbx_seq_one_letter_code
_entity_poly.pdbx_strand_id
1 'polypeptide(L)'
;YILSGDYNQDRELTRAQARINQVEKMQNVKDAGLSLMINSGNDYAVKSADFITNMSFHGNKYAILDESVPFYQIVLHGYKNYAGVPLNLSYEQEQIILESAECGAGLFFVFMGETEKAIQETDFTEYYSACFDNWKDNLSKVYKEYDNNMGKVKNSLISNHEYLTDSVTVTSYENGYKVYVNF
;
A
#
# COMPACT_ATOMS: atom_id res chain seq x y z
N TYR A 1 8.08 -8.27 4.69
CA TYR A 1 8.53 -9.35 5.60
C TYR A 1 9.38 -10.36 4.83
N ILE A 2 10.67 -10.31 5.01
CA ILE A 2 11.57 -11.36 4.52
C ILE A 2 11.53 -12.48 5.55
N LEU A 3 11.01 -13.64 5.17
CA LEU A 3 11.11 -14.84 6.02
C LEU A 3 12.57 -15.24 6.12
N SER A 4 13.12 -15.17 7.31
CA SER A 4 14.44 -15.71 7.63
C SER A 4 14.32 -17.05 8.32
N GLY A 5 15.28 -17.94 8.08
CA GLY A 5 15.50 -19.10 8.94
C GLY A 5 16.18 -18.65 10.24
N ASP A 6 15.94 -19.38 11.31
CA ASP A 6 16.73 -19.28 12.54
C ASP A 6 17.72 -20.46 12.54
N TYR A 7 19.00 -20.13 12.52
CA TYR A 7 20.10 -21.12 12.50
C TYR A 7 20.67 -21.40 13.90
N ASN A 8 19.95 -20.99 14.96
CA ASN A 8 20.33 -21.35 16.31
C ASN A 8 20.23 -22.88 16.48
N GLN A 9 21.31 -23.53 16.90
CA GLN A 9 21.40 -24.98 17.02
C GLN A 9 20.34 -25.59 17.97
N ASP A 10 19.88 -24.81 18.94
CA ASP A 10 18.86 -25.26 19.90
C ASP A 10 17.42 -25.06 19.37
N ARG A 11 17.24 -24.30 18.30
CA ARG A 11 15.92 -23.92 17.76
C ARG A 11 15.97 -23.70 16.26
N GLU A 12 16.52 -24.65 15.53
CA GLU A 12 16.55 -24.53 14.07
C GLU A 12 15.15 -24.33 13.49
N LEU A 13 15.00 -23.27 12.68
CA LEU A 13 13.77 -22.95 12.00
C LEU A 13 14.06 -22.70 10.50
N THR A 14 13.60 -23.59 9.67
CA THR A 14 13.69 -23.38 8.22
C THR A 14 12.76 -22.26 7.75
N ARG A 15 13.06 -21.65 6.60
CA ARG A 15 12.17 -20.62 6.00
C ARG A 15 10.76 -21.15 5.76
N ALA A 16 10.61 -22.43 5.40
CA ALA A 16 9.32 -23.07 5.19
C ALA A 16 8.52 -23.16 6.50
N GLN A 17 9.17 -23.58 7.59
CA GLN A 17 8.55 -23.60 8.92
C GLN A 17 8.22 -22.19 9.43
N ALA A 18 9.10 -21.21 9.20
CA ALA A 18 8.83 -19.81 9.53
C ALA A 18 7.57 -19.29 8.82
N ARG A 19 7.38 -19.64 7.54
CA ARG A 19 6.16 -19.34 6.79
C ARG A 19 4.92 -19.97 7.43
N ILE A 20 4.96 -21.25 7.74
CA ILE A 20 3.83 -21.97 8.37
C ILE A 20 3.47 -21.32 9.71
N ASN A 21 4.45 -21.08 10.56
CA ASN A 21 4.24 -20.45 11.85
C ASN A 21 3.66 -19.02 11.72
N GLN A 22 4.08 -18.28 10.70
CA GLN A 22 3.57 -16.93 10.47
C GLN A 22 2.11 -16.96 9.99
N VAL A 23 1.77 -17.86 9.06
CA VAL A 23 0.39 -18.04 8.59
C VAL A 23 -0.53 -18.45 9.74
N GLU A 24 -0.09 -19.39 10.60
CA GLU A 24 -0.85 -19.82 11.79
C GLU A 24 -1.09 -18.65 12.76
N LYS A 25 -0.07 -17.84 13.03
CA LYS A 25 -0.22 -16.64 13.88
C LYS A 25 -1.23 -15.65 13.30
N MET A 26 -1.18 -15.40 11.98
CA MET A 26 -2.14 -14.53 11.31
C MET A 26 -3.57 -15.10 11.40
N GLN A 27 -3.72 -16.40 11.22
CA GLN A 27 -5.01 -17.08 11.36
C GLN A 27 -5.57 -16.95 12.78
N ASN A 28 -4.74 -17.16 13.81
CA ASN A 28 -5.14 -16.99 15.21
C ASN A 28 -5.66 -15.56 15.51
N VAL A 29 -5.05 -14.55 14.90
CA VAL A 29 -5.55 -13.16 14.99
C VAL A 29 -6.95 -13.03 14.37
N LYS A 30 -7.17 -13.64 13.22
CA LYS A 30 -8.48 -13.63 12.54
C LYS A 30 -9.53 -14.41 13.34
N ASP A 31 -9.18 -15.56 13.88
CA ASP A 31 -10.06 -16.41 14.69
C ASP A 31 -10.47 -15.74 16.02
N ALA A 32 -9.62 -14.83 16.53
CA ALA A 32 -9.94 -13.95 17.65
C ALA A 32 -10.88 -12.78 17.27
N GLY A 33 -11.35 -12.69 16.02
CA GLY A 33 -12.23 -11.63 15.53
C GLY A 33 -11.53 -10.28 15.31
N LEU A 34 -10.20 -10.26 15.24
CA LEU A 34 -9.42 -9.04 15.05
C LEU A 34 -9.12 -8.80 13.57
N SER A 35 -9.00 -7.53 13.20
CA SER A 35 -8.54 -7.12 11.88
C SER A 35 -7.03 -7.12 11.81
N LEU A 36 -6.48 -7.50 10.66
CA LEU A 36 -5.06 -7.59 10.42
C LEU A 36 -4.63 -6.56 9.37
N MET A 37 -3.78 -5.63 9.79
CA MET A 37 -3.07 -4.72 8.89
C MET A 37 -1.63 -5.20 8.72
N ILE A 38 -1.18 -5.28 7.47
CA ILE A 38 0.18 -5.69 7.13
C ILE A 38 0.92 -4.57 6.39
N ASN A 39 2.21 -4.48 6.64
CA ASN A 39 3.11 -3.58 5.94
C ASN A 39 3.75 -4.33 4.76
N SER A 40 3.55 -3.84 3.54
CA SER A 40 3.81 -4.58 2.30
C SER A 40 3.06 -5.92 2.33
N GLY A 41 3.43 -6.89 1.61
CA GLY A 41 2.74 -8.18 1.75
C GLY A 41 3.30 -9.19 0.78
N ASN A 42 3.55 -10.38 1.29
CA ASN A 42 3.82 -11.53 0.46
C ASN A 42 2.53 -12.33 0.24
N ASP A 43 2.52 -13.21 -0.73
CA ASP A 43 1.41 -14.07 -1.10
C ASP A 43 0.72 -14.74 0.10
N TYR A 44 1.50 -15.24 1.06
CA TYR A 44 0.99 -15.91 2.26
C TYR A 44 0.32 -14.98 3.29
N ALA A 45 0.74 -13.70 3.33
CA ALA A 45 0.21 -12.72 4.28
C ALA A 45 -1.07 -12.04 3.76
N VAL A 46 -1.13 -11.78 2.46
CA VAL A 46 -2.25 -11.09 1.79
C VAL A 46 -3.58 -11.82 2.00
N LYS A 47 -3.56 -13.14 2.04
CA LYS A 47 -4.77 -13.95 2.26
C LYS A 47 -5.48 -13.58 3.57
N SER A 48 -4.73 -13.35 4.65
CA SER A 48 -5.25 -13.04 5.98
C SER A 48 -5.40 -11.54 6.23
N ALA A 49 -4.80 -10.69 5.42
CA ALA A 49 -4.83 -9.24 5.60
C ALA A 49 -6.21 -8.65 5.30
N ASP A 50 -6.62 -7.69 6.11
CA ASP A 50 -7.79 -6.83 5.86
C ASP A 50 -7.34 -5.51 5.22
N PHE A 51 -6.14 -5.04 5.57
CA PHE A 51 -5.55 -3.83 5.02
C PHE A 51 -4.05 -4.01 4.77
N ILE A 52 -3.56 -3.47 3.65
CA ILE A 52 -2.16 -3.54 3.24
C ILE A 52 -1.62 -2.13 3.08
N THR A 53 -0.56 -1.77 3.80
CA THR A 53 0.13 -0.48 3.65
C THR A 53 1.48 -0.66 2.96
N ASN A 54 2.06 0.42 2.48
CA ASN A 54 3.36 0.42 1.78
C ASN A 54 3.41 -0.60 0.63
N MET A 55 2.29 -0.77 -0.09
CA MET A 55 2.25 -1.58 -1.29
C MET A 55 3.04 -0.89 -2.40
N SER A 56 3.96 -1.61 -3.03
CA SER A 56 4.64 -1.10 -4.22
C SER A 56 3.67 -1.07 -5.40
N PHE A 57 3.60 0.06 -6.10
CA PHE A 57 2.75 0.21 -7.29
C PHE A 57 3.49 -0.14 -8.58
N HIS A 58 4.82 -0.10 -8.54
CA HIS A 58 5.66 -0.41 -9.69
C HIS A 58 6.51 -1.65 -9.43
N GLY A 59 6.74 -2.40 -10.51
CA GLY A 59 7.74 -3.47 -10.52
C GLY A 59 9.17 -2.92 -10.62
N ASN A 60 10.14 -3.82 -10.62
CA ASN A 60 11.52 -3.46 -10.91
C ASN A 60 11.63 -3.00 -12.36
N LYS A 61 12.12 -1.79 -12.59
CA LYS A 61 12.35 -1.21 -13.92
C LYS A 61 13.63 -1.80 -14.53
N TYR A 62 13.61 -3.12 -14.83
CA TYR A 62 14.70 -3.72 -15.60
C TYR A 62 14.63 -3.29 -17.06
N ALA A 63 15.77 -3.05 -17.68
CA ALA A 63 15.88 -2.64 -19.09
C ALA A 63 15.30 -3.65 -20.10
N ILE A 64 14.95 -4.86 -19.65
CA ILE A 64 14.32 -5.92 -20.46
C ILE A 64 12.79 -5.83 -20.44
N LEU A 65 12.21 -4.97 -19.60
CA LEU A 65 10.75 -4.81 -19.48
C LEU A 65 10.32 -3.58 -20.29
N ASP A 66 9.38 -3.79 -21.19
CA ASP A 66 8.81 -2.69 -21.99
C ASP A 66 7.87 -1.84 -21.12
N GLU A 67 6.98 -2.48 -20.35
CA GLU A 67 5.97 -1.81 -19.52
C GLU A 67 5.82 -2.49 -18.16
N SER A 68 5.42 -1.71 -17.15
CA SER A 68 5.09 -2.21 -15.81
C SER A 68 3.58 -2.30 -15.67
N VAL A 69 3.05 -3.51 -15.55
CA VAL A 69 1.62 -3.73 -15.30
C VAL A 69 1.39 -3.81 -13.79
N PRO A 70 0.41 -3.09 -13.21
CA PRO A 70 0.07 -3.18 -11.79
C PRO A 70 -0.69 -4.48 -11.46
N PHE A 71 -0.08 -5.62 -11.78
CA PHE A 71 -0.70 -6.94 -11.71
C PHE A 71 -1.22 -7.28 -10.31
N TYR A 72 -0.44 -6.93 -9.28
CA TYR A 72 -0.80 -7.20 -7.90
C TYR A 72 -2.07 -6.45 -7.50
N GLN A 73 -2.18 -5.19 -7.92
CA GLN A 73 -3.35 -4.35 -7.68
C GLN A 73 -4.57 -4.84 -8.45
N ILE A 74 -4.39 -5.24 -9.71
CA ILE A 74 -5.47 -5.81 -10.52
C ILE A 74 -6.10 -7.03 -9.84
N VAL A 75 -5.26 -7.90 -9.26
CA VAL A 75 -5.73 -9.12 -8.58
C VAL A 75 -6.41 -8.82 -7.24
N LEU A 76 -5.97 -7.78 -6.52
CA LEU A 76 -6.42 -7.51 -5.15
C LEU A 76 -7.54 -6.48 -5.06
N HIS A 77 -7.66 -5.60 -6.04
CA HIS A 77 -8.64 -4.52 -6.00
C HIS A 77 -10.07 -5.05 -5.92
N GLY A 78 -10.87 -4.45 -5.06
CA GLY A 78 -12.23 -4.92 -4.75
C GLY A 78 -12.30 -6.05 -3.72
N TYR A 79 -11.20 -6.79 -3.48
CA TYR A 79 -11.13 -7.83 -2.46
C TYR A 79 -10.39 -7.41 -1.21
N LYS A 80 -9.41 -6.53 -1.34
CA LYS A 80 -8.54 -6.06 -0.24
C LYS A 80 -8.42 -4.54 -0.27
N ASN A 81 -8.37 -3.94 0.90
CA ASN A 81 -8.01 -2.54 1.03
C ASN A 81 -6.48 -2.41 1.06
N TYR A 82 -5.94 -1.53 0.23
CA TYR A 82 -4.51 -1.29 0.20
C TYR A 82 -4.18 0.17 -0.09
N ALA A 83 -2.99 0.57 0.32
CA ALA A 83 -2.43 1.89 0.08
C ALA A 83 -0.93 1.79 -0.17
N GLY A 84 -0.39 2.77 -0.87
CA GLY A 84 1.05 2.90 -1.13
C GLY A 84 1.82 3.39 0.09
N VAL A 85 2.89 4.12 -0.17
CA VAL A 85 3.71 4.77 0.85
C VAL A 85 2.97 5.94 1.51
N PRO A 86 3.36 6.36 2.73
CA PRO A 86 2.73 7.50 3.40
C PRO A 86 2.92 8.79 2.61
N LEU A 87 1.81 9.43 2.23
CA LEU A 87 1.82 10.64 1.42
C LEU A 87 2.55 11.79 2.11
N ASN A 88 2.33 11.98 3.40
CA ASN A 88 2.93 13.07 4.17
C ASN A 88 4.44 12.89 4.48
N LEU A 89 5.00 11.73 4.22
CA LEU A 89 6.42 11.44 4.37
C LEU A 89 7.16 11.42 3.03
N SER A 90 6.48 11.77 1.94
CA SER A 90 7.08 11.83 0.61
C SER A 90 7.26 13.26 0.12
N TYR A 91 8.33 13.48 -0.63
CA TYR A 91 8.56 14.74 -1.35
C TYR A 91 7.73 14.86 -2.63
N GLU A 92 7.40 13.72 -3.25
CA GLU A 92 6.65 13.62 -4.53
C GLU A 92 5.18 13.29 -4.27
N GLN A 93 4.50 14.11 -3.46
CA GLN A 93 3.11 13.84 -3.02
C GLN A 93 2.14 13.74 -4.18
N GLU A 94 2.26 14.62 -5.17
CA GLU A 94 1.41 14.62 -6.36
C GLU A 94 1.58 13.32 -7.17
N GLN A 95 2.82 12.89 -7.37
CA GLN A 95 3.13 11.62 -8.02
C GLN A 95 2.49 10.44 -7.30
N ILE A 96 2.56 10.38 -5.97
CA ILE A 96 1.96 9.30 -5.17
C ILE A 96 0.43 9.30 -5.29
N ILE A 97 -0.20 10.48 -5.35
CA ILE A 97 -1.64 10.59 -5.56
C ILE A 97 -2.03 10.01 -6.93
N LEU A 98 -1.28 10.36 -7.98
CA LEU A 98 -1.52 9.86 -9.33
C LEU A 98 -1.31 8.34 -9.43
N GLU A 99 -0.21 7.82 -8.89
CA GLU A 99 0.07 6.38 -8.83
C GLU A 99 -1.00 5.63 -8.02
N SER A 100 -1.47 6.22 -6.90
CA SER A 100 -2.56 5.65 -6.12
C SER A 100 -3.86 5.58 -6.92
N ALA A 101 -4.17 6.62 -7.70
CA ALA A 101 -5.35 6.67 -8.55
C ALA A 101 -5.27 5.65 -9.70
N GLU A 102 -4.12 5.54 -10.37
CA GLU A 102 -3.86 4.54 -11.40
C GLU A 102 -4.12 3.12 -10.88
N CYS A 103 -3.60 2.83 -9.69
CA CYS A 103 -3.69 1.52 -9.07
C CYS A 103 -4.98 1.26 -8.28
N GLY A 104 -5.90 2.22 -8.19
CA GLY A 104 -7.12 2.11 -7.37
C GLY A 104 -6.86 2.05 -5.87
N ALA A 105 -5.69 2.48 -5.39
CA ALA A 105 -5.28 2.41 -4.00
C ALA A 105 -5.92 3.50 -3.14
N GLY A 106 -5.94 3.31 -1.82
CA GLY A 106 -6.25 4.38 -0.87
C GLY A 106 -5.03 5.27 -0.58
N LEU A 107 -5.26 6.48 -0.07
CA LEU A 107 -4.17 7.30 0.44
C LEU A 107 -3.80 6.87 1.86
N PHE A 108 -2.51 6.88 2.16
CA PHE A 108 -1.97 6.50 3.46
C PHE A 108 -1.17 7.66 4.07
N PHE A 109 -1.36 7.86 5.37
CA PHE A 109 -0.67 8.88 6.16
C PHE A 109 -0.18 8.26 7.46
N VAL A 110 0.94 8.75 7.96
CA VAL A 110 1.46 8.38 9.28
C VAL A 110 1.52 9.64 10.14
N PHE A 111 0.90 9.60 11.31
CA PHE A 111 0.85 10.74 12.22
C PHE A 111 1.38 10.40 13.60
N MET A 112 1.97 11.43 14.22
CA MET A 112 2.31 11.46 15.63
C MET A 112 1.68 12.69 16.29
N GLY A 113 1.40 12.61 17.61
CA GLY A 113 0.79 13.70 18.38
C GLY A 113 1.78 14.78 18.79
N GLU A 114 3.08 14.49 18.73
CA GLU A 114 4.16 15.42 19.09
C GLU A 114 4.77 16.08 17.84
N THR A 115 5.49 17.18 18.06
CA THR A 115 6.23 17.85 16.99
C THR A 115 7.44 17.03 16.57
N GLU A 116 7.92 17.26 15.33
CA GLU A 116 9.09 16.57 14.77
C GLU A 116 10.38 16.79 15.60
N LYS A 117 10.41 17.81 16.46
CA LYS A 117 11.51 18.04 17.39
C LYS A 117 11.72 16.89 18.37
N ALA A 118 10.66 16.18 18.74
CA ALA A 118 10.72 15.05 19.66
C ALA A 118 11.54 13.87 19.11
N ILE A 119 11.72 13.78 17.81
CA ILE A 119 12.44 12.67 17.15
C ILE A 119 13.81 13.05 16.57
N GLN A 120 14.23 14.32 16.66
CA GLN A 120 15.46 14.81 16.03
C GLN A 120 16.75 14.10 16.48
N GLU A 121 16.80 13.63 17.74
CA GLU A 121 17.94 12.91 18.30
C GLU A 121 17.69 11.40 18.44
N THR A 122 16.78 10.86 17.63
CA THR A 122 16.40 9.44 17.61
C THR A 122 16.67 8.80 16.25
N ASP A 123 16.54 7.48 16.17
CA ASP A 123 16.63 6.74 14.91
C ASP A 123 15.36 6.84 14.03
N PHE A 124 14.37 7.69 14.43
CA PHE A 124 13.08 7.83 13.75
C PHE A 124 12.99 9.10 12.89
N THR A 125 14.10 9.56 12.36
CA THR A 125 14.17 10.79 11.56
C THR A 125 13.38 10.75 10.25
N GLU A 126 13.01 9.56 9.79
CA GLU A 126 12.15 9.36 8.62
C GLU A 126 10.73 9.92 8.81
N TYR A 127 10.28 10.14 10.05
CA TYR A 127 8.96 10.72 10.39
C TYR A 127 8.97 12.26 10.45
N TYR A 128 9.85 12.89 9.71
CA TYR A 128 10.09 14.35 9.70
C TYR A 128 8.87 15.23 9.36
N SER A 129 7.81 14.67 8.84
CA SER A 129 6.56 15.37 8.47
C SER A 129 5.32 14.66 9.05
N ALA A 130 5.46 14.05 10.24
CA ALA A 130 4.40 13.25 10.84
C ALA A 130 3.54 14.00 11.86
N CYS A 131 3.86 15.25 12.26
CA CYS A 131 3.07 16.00 13.23
C CYS A 131 1.64 16.23 12.72
N PHE A 132 0.64 15.68 13.45
CA PHE A 132 -0.77 15.78 13.06
C PHE A 132 -1.25 17.23 12.93
N ASP A 133 -0.81 18.12 13.82
CA ASP A 133 -1.24 19.52 13.82
C ASP A 133 -0.87 20.26 12.53
N ASN A 134 0.21 19.85 11.87
CA ASN A 134 0.63 20.43 10.59
C ASN A 134 -0.24 19.98 9.42
N TRP A 135 -0.95 18.85 9.57
CA TRP A 135 -1.71 18.22 8.49
C TRP A 135 -3.22 18.31 8.63
N LYS A 136 -3.76 18.50 9.84
CA LYS A 136 -5.20 18.39 10.16
C LYS A 136 -6.11 19.20 9.22
N ASP A 137 -5.69 20.41 8.83
CA ASP A 137 -6.50 21.28 7.97
C ASP A 137 -6.47 20.87 6.50
N ASN A 138 -5.34 20.33 6.03
CA ASN A 138 -5.15 19.88 4.66
C ASN A 138 -5.64 18.45 4.42
N LEU A 139 -5.51 17.58 5.41
CA LEU A 139 -5.88 16.17 5.33
C LEU A 139 -7.31 15.96 4.83
N SER A 140 -8.27 16.66 5.44
CA SER A 140 -9.69 16.54 5.07
C SER A 140 -9.95 17.00 3.64
N LYS A 141 -9.24 17.99 3.16
CA LYS A 141 -9.36 18.50 1.80
C LYS A 141 -8.81 17.49 0.79
N VAL A 142 -7.58 17.03 0.99
CA VAL A 142 -6.93 16.05 0.12
C VAL A 142 -7.74 14.75 0.06
N TYR A 143 -8.19 14.26 1.23
CA TYR A 143 -9.01 13.04 1.27
C TYR A 143 -10.33 13.19 0.51
N LYS A 144 -11.07 14.28 0.73
CA LYS A 144 -12.35 14.52 0.06
C LYS A 144 -12.18 14.66 -1.46
N GLU A 145 -11.14 15.35 -1.90
CA GLU A 145 -10.85 15.52 -3.32
C GLU A 145 -10.54 14.16 -3.97
N TYR A 146 -9.71 13.36 -3.32
CA TYR A 146 -9.39 12.01 -3.77
C TYR A 146 -10.61 11.08 -3.77
N ASP A 147 -11.39 11.05 -2.70
CA ASP A 147 -12.57 10.20 -2.55
C ASP A 147 -13.69 10.57 -3.54
N ASN A 148 -13.86 11.83 -3.86
CA ASN A 148 -14.82 12.27 -4.87
C ASN A 148 -14.54 11.64 -6.24
N ASN A 149 -13.28 11.42 -6.58
CA ASN A 149 -12.85 10.79 -7.82
C ASN A 149 -12.82 9.27 -7.72
N MET A 150 -12.22 8.73 -6.67
CA MET A 150 -11.90 7.31 -6.52
C MET A 150 -12.96 6.50 -5.74
N GLY A 151 -13.82 7.15 -4.96
CA GLY A 151 -14.82 6.49 -4.14
C GLY A 151 -15.79 5.59 -4.92
N LYS A 152 -16.07 5.92 -6.19
CA LYS A 152 -16.95 5.15 -7.07
C LYS A 152 -16.35 3.81 -7.52
N VAL A 153 -15.04 3.70 -7.53
CA VAL A 153 -14.32 2.51 -8.01
C VAL A 153 -13.78 1.64 -6.87
N LYS A 154 -13.75 2.15 -5.66
CA LYS A 154 -13.15 1.52 -4.48
C LYS A 154 -13.49 0.04 -4.27
N ASN A 155 -14.72 -0.36 -4.55
CA ASN A 155 -15.22 -1.74 -4.33
C ASN A 155 -15.50 -2.48 -5.64
N SER A 156 -15.05 -1.97 -6.79
CA SER A 156 -15.24 -2.60 -8.09
C SER A 156 -13.94 -3.25 -8.55
N LEU A 157 -14.01 -4.44 -9.11
CA LEU A 157 -12.81 -5.10 -9.63
C LEU A 157 -12.21 -4.31 -10.80
N ILE A 158 -10.89 -4.30 -10.90
CA ILE A 158 -10.19 -3.79 -12.09
C ILE A 158 -10.35 -4.83 -13.19
N SER A 159 -10.89 -4.42 -14.33
CA SER A 159 -11.10 -5.28 -15.50
C SER A 159 -10.02 -5.11 -16.57
N ASN A 160 -9.40 -3.95 -16.66
CA ASN A 160 -8.32 -3.68 -17.62
C ASN A 160 -7.43 -2.52 -17.14
N HIS A 161 -6.17 -2.55 -17.57
CA HIS A 161 -5.21 -1.46 -17.43
C HIS A 161 -4.40 -1.35 -18.72
N GLU A 162 -4.26 -0.16 -19.26
CA GLU A 162 -3.51 0.11 -20.49
C GLU A 162 -2.83 1.48 -20.47
N TYR A 163 -1.68 1.55 -21.14
CA TYR A 163 -0.99 2.79 -21.43
C TYR A 163 -1.54 3.36 -22.74
N LEU A 164 -2.11 4.56 -22.70
CA LEU A 164 -2.56 5.25 -23.91
C LEU A 164 -1.42 6.02 -24.58
N THR A 165 -0.50 6.53 -23.76
CA THR A 165 0.77 7.17 -24.16
C THR A 165 1.81 6.89 -23.09
N ASP A 166 3.04 7.34 -23.27
CA ASP A 166 4.12 7.20 -22.28
C ASP A 166 3.80 7.85 -20.93
N SER A 167 2.87 8.81 -20.89
CA SER A 167 2.47 9.54 -19.69
C SER A 167 1.02 9.37 -19.28
N VAL A 168 0.19 8.71 -20.09
CA VAL A 168 -1.25 8.57 -19.82
C VAL A 168 -1.63 7.12 -19.70
N THR A 169 -2.17 6.76 -18.54
CA THR A 169 -2.73 5.43 -18.29
C THR A 169 -4.25 5.47 -18.14
N VAL A 170 -4.90 4.35 -18.38
CA VAL A 170 -6.32 4.17 -18.09
C VAL A 170 -6.55 2.85 -17.38
N THR A 171 -7.21 2.92 -16.22
CA THR A 171 -7.67 1.76 -15.46
C THR A 171 -9.18 1.65 -15.57
N SER A 172 -9.67 0.54 -16.08
CA SER A 172 -11.09 0.25 -16.29
C SER A 172 -11.60 -0.67 -15.19
N TYR A 173 -12.83 -0.43 -14.74
CA TYR A 173 -13.47 -1.16 -13.66
C TYR A 173 -14.74 -1.88 -14.14
N GLU A 174 -15.11 -3.01 -13.52
CA GLU A 174 -16.29 -3.80 -13.89
C GLU A 174 -17.61 -3.02 -13.78
N ASN A 175 -17.68 -2.00 -12.92
CA ASN A 175 -18.85 -1.14 -12.80
C ASN A 175 -18.97 -0.10 -13.95
N GLY A 176 -18.11 -0.17 -14.96
CA GLY A 176 -18.11 0.67 -16.14
C GLY A 176 -17.37 2.01 -15.99
N TYR A 177 -16.86 2.33 -14.80
CA TYR A 177 -16.03 3.52 -14.61
C TYR A 177 -14.61 3.31 -15.18
N LYS A 178 -14.02 4.40 -15.61
CA LYS A 178 -12.62 4.45 -16.07
C LYS A 178 -11.92 5.61 -15.38
N VAL A 179 -10.72 5.36 -14.90
CA VAL A 179 -9.82 6.35 -14.31
C VAL A 179 -8.69 6.61 -15.30
N TYR A 180 -8.54 7.85 -15.72
CA TYR A 180 -7.45 8.30 -16.58
C TYR A 180 -6.46 9.06 -15.71
N VAL A 181 -5.19 8.69 -15.78
CA VAL A 181 -4.11 9.37 -15.07
C VAL A 181 -3.11 9.90 -16.09
N ASN A 182 -2.69 11.15 -15.90
CA ASN A 182 -1.68 11.81 -16.72
C ASN A 182 -0.54 12.26 -15.79
N PHE A 183 0.61 11.61 -15.95
CA PHE A 183 1.83 11.84 -15.16
C PHE A 183 2.64 13.03 -15.66
#